data_df79da46c6cf043afe652c7daabbf61c
#
_entry.id   df79da46c6cf043afe652c7daabbf61c
#
_cell.length_a   1.000
_cell.length_b   1.000
_cell.length_c   1.000
_cell.angle_alpha   90.00
_cell.angle_beta   90.00
_cell.angle_gamma   90.00
#
_symmetry.space_group_name_H-M   'P 1'
#
loop_
_entity.id
_entity.type
_entity.pdbx_description
1 polymer ?
#
loop_
_entity_poly.entity_id
_entity_poly.type
_entity_poly.pdbx_seq_one_letter_code
_entity_poly.pdbx_strand_id
1 'polypeptide(L)'
;KPIDFYLQDSYAKKGALMPLDDILTKDGIDTSIYNDMALKAFSADGVQYGVPDSFSNVVLIYNKDLFDQAGIDYPTDDWKWEDAMAAAEKIRALGDNIFGYYHPISFNEFYKTVKQNGGSLFNDDFTEFTMDTPENIETLQYMVDMQQKTNVMPTEEQMAGMGDWDLFESGRLGMIVTGIWAFPEYTSNCDFDWDIVVEPGHTQKATHFFSNGYAVSKDSQVADEAVKFITYISSNREATQIRLDAGWELPPVQDEDIIAQYKEKTPPANREAVFKSLDYLVTPPVITQYAELQDIVGQHLSAAAAGTVTPEQALKDMQAECEQKIDLTK
;
A
#
# COMPACT_ATOMS: atom_id res chain seq x y z
N LYS A 1 -20.65 1.10 7.58
CA LYS A 1 -19.83 2.18 7.07
C LYS A 1 -18.50 1.61 6.57
N PRO A 2 -18.01 1.96 5.37
CA PRO A 2 -16.67 1.59 4.92
C PRO A 2 -15.60 2.16 5.85
N ILE A 3 -14.52 1.43 6.04
CA ILE A 3 -13.41 1.82 6.89
C ILE A 3 -12.12 1.11 6.43
N ASP A 4 -11.01 1.83 6.45
CA ASP A 4 -9.68 1.25 6.29
C ASP A 4 -9.23 0.57 7.58
N PHE A 5 -8.56 -0.58 7.48
CA PHE A 5 -8.21 -1.38 8.64
C PHE A 5 -7.33 -0.63 9.66
N TYR A 6 -6.40 0.20 9.21
CA TYR A 6 -5.48 0.93 10.08
C TYR A 6 -6.16 2.06 10.90
N LEU A 7 -7.37 2.47 10.52
CA LEU A 7 -8.20 3.41 11.28
C LEU A 7 -9.11 2.72 12.31
N GLN A 8 -9.36 1.42 12.12
CA GLN A 8 -10.31 0.66 12.91
C GLN A 8 -9.94 0.64 14.40
N ASP A 9 -8.66 0.40 14.74
CA ASP A 9 -8.20 0.35 16.13
C ASP A 9 -8.48 1.65 16.88
N SER A 10 -8.17 2.79 16.26
CA SER A 10 -8.43 4.11 16.85
C SER A 10 -9.93 4.33 17.10
N TYR A 11 -10.79 3.97 16.16
CA TYR A 11 -12.25 4.10 16.34
C TYR A 11 -12.81 3.12 17.36
N ALA A 12 -12.29 1.89 17.42
CA ALA A 12 -12.68 0.90 18.41
C ALA A 12 -12.31 1.36 19.82
N LYS A 13 -11.07 1.80 20.03
CA LYS A 13 -10.59 2.33 21.33
C LYS A 13 -11.33 3.58 21.80
N LYS A 14 -11.78 4.41 20.86
CA LYS A 14 -12.64 5.58 21.15
C LYS A 14 -14.10 5.21 21.41
N GLY A 15 -14.45 3.93 21.32
CA GLY A 15 -15.80 3.44 21.57
C GLY A 15 -16.81 3.84 20.49
N ALA A 16 -16.37 4.09 19.25
CA ALA A 16 -17.24 4.50 18.14
C ALA A 16 -17.81 3.30 17.38
N LEU A 17 -17.20 2.14 17.50
CA LEU A 17 -17.59 0.93 16.78
C LEU A 17 -18.29 -0.07 17.70
N MET A 18 -19.20 -0.83 17.11
CA MET A 18 -19.91 -1.92 17.79
C MET A 18 -19.07 -3.21 17.71
N PRO A 19 -18.86 -3.92 18.85
CA PRO A 19 -18.35 -5.27 18.82
C PRO A 19 -19.30 -6.21 18.04
N LEU A 20 -18.79 -7.01 17.12
CA LEU A 20 -19.59 -7.83 16.23
C LEU A 20 -19.68 -9.31 16.63
N ASP A 21 -18.85 -9.78 17.55
CA ASP A 21 -18.70 -11.22 17.88
C ASP A 21 -20.03 -11.88 18.23
N ASP A 22 -20.83 -11.26 19.09
CA ASP A 22 -22.13 -11.83 19.52
C ASP A 22 -23.14 -11.90 18.36
N ILE A 23 -23.17 -10.89 17.50
CA ILE A 23 -24.09 -10.85 16.34
C ILE A 23 -23.66 -11.88 15.30
N LEU A 24 -22.37 -11.99 15.03
CA LEU A 24 -21.82 -12.96 14.08
C LEU A 24 -22.12 -14.39 14.56
N THR A 25 -21.96 -14.67 15.84
CA THR A 25 -22.27 -15.97 16.44
C THR A 25 -23.77 -16.27 16.42
N LYS A 26 -24.60 -15.31 16.81
CA LYS A 26 -26.07 -15.42 16.82
C LYS A 26 -26.61 -15.71 15.41
N ASP A 27 -26.08 -15.07 14.41
CA ASP A 27 -26.52 -15.23 13.01
C ASP A 27 -25.88 -16.44 12.33
N GLY A 28 -25.04 -17.21 13.04
CA GLY A 28 -24.40 -18.42 12.54
C GLY A 28 -23.43 -18.15 11.38
N ILE A 29 -22.80 -16.98 11.35
CA ILE A 29 -21.87 -16.61 10.31
C ILE A 29 -20.53 -17.32 10.54
N ASP A 30 -20.13 -18.11 9.56
CA ASP A 30 -18.83 -18.79 9.55
C ASP A 30 -17.75 -17.81 9.06
N THR A 31 -16.99 -17.25 10.00
CA THR A 31 -15.89 -16.32 9.69
C THR A 31 -14.64 -17.01 9.13
N SER A 32 -14.55 -18.34 9.18
CA SER A 32 -13.42 -19.10 8.63
C SER A 32 -13.34 -19.07 7.10
N ILE A 33 -14.38 -18.62 6.44
CA ILE A 33 -14.39 -18.42 4.98
C ILE A 33 -13.53 -17.25 4.53
N TYR A 34 -13.25 -16.30 5.44
CA TYR A 34 -12.41 -15.15 5.14
C TYR A 34 -10.93 -15.49 5.17
N ASN A 35 -10.14 -14.75 4.40
CA ASN A 35 -8.70 -14.73 4.56
C ASN A 35 -8.36 -14.27 6.00
N ASP A 36 -7.52 -15.05 6.70
CA ASP A 36 -7.21 -14.81 8.11
C ASP A 36 -6.62 -13.43 8.37
N MET A 37 -5.72 -12.97 7.50
CA MET A 37 -5.09 -11.65 7.63
C MET A 37 -6.11 -10.54 7.42
N ALA A 38 -6.97 -10.66 6.42
CA ALA A 38 -8.02 -9.68 6.13
C ALA A 38 -9.03 -9.60 7.28
N LEU A 39 -9.48 -10.73 7.82
CA LEU A 39 -10.40 -10.76 8.96
C LEU A 39 -9.75 -10.15 10.22
N LYS A 40 -8.55 -10.57 10.55
CA LYS A 40 -7.80 -10.11 11.73
C LYS A 40 -7.51 -8.61 11.70
N ALA A 41 -7.36 -8.03 10.50
CA ALA A 41 -7.15 -6.60 10.33
C ALA A 41 -8.28 -5.73 10.90
N PHE A 42 -9.49 -6.28 11.06
CA PHE A 42 -10.66 -5.60 11.64
C PHE A 42 -10.97 -6.04 13.06
N SER A 43 -10.00 -6.57 13.78
CA SER A 43 -10.09 -6.89 15.20
C SER A 43 -9.14 -6.00 16.03
N ALA A 44 -9.51 -5.75 17.28
CA ALA A 44 -8.67 -5.08 18.26
C ALA A 44 -8.84 -5.75 19.61
N ASP A 45 -7.74 -6.06 20.29
CA ASP A 45 -7.74 -6.70 21.61
C ASP A 45 -8.60 -7.98 21.68
N GLY A 46 -8.62 -8.75 20.59
CA GLY A 46 -9.36 -10.01 20.48
C GLY A 46 -10.85 -9.84 20.20
N VAL A 47 -11.33 -8.62 19.93
CA VAL A 47 -12.73 -8.31 19.59
C VAL A 47 -12.82 -7.95 18.10
N GLN A 48 -13.78 -8.54 17.39
CA GLN A 48 -14.06 -8.23 15.98
C GLN A 48 -14.95 -7.01 15.87
N TYR A 49 -14.49 -5.95 15.19
CA TYR A 49 -15.22 -4.71 15.00
C TYR A 49 -15.67 -4.46 13.57
N GLY A 50 -15.17 -5.20 12.61
CA GLY A 50 -15.53 -5.06 11.21
C GLY A 50 -15.48 -6.38 10.46
N VAL A 51 -15.98 -6.33 9.23
CA VAL A 51 -15.96 -7.44 8.28
C VAL A 51 -15.16 -6.98 7.06
N PRO A 52 -14.14 -7.74 6.61
CA PRO A 52 -13.34 -7.35 5.46
C PRO A 52 -14.18 -7.37 4.18
N ASP A 53 -13.93 -6.43 3.31
CA ASP A 53 -14.58 -6.28 2.01
C ASP A 53 -13.64 -6.62 0.85
N SER A 54 -12.40 -6.20 0.98
CA SER A 54 -11.30 -6.50 0.07
C SER A 54 -9.98 -6.46 0.81
N PHE A 55 -8.96 -7.03 0.20
CA PHE A 55 -7.58 -6.76 0.57
C PHE A 55 -6.72 -6.60 -0.68
N SER A 56 -5.58 -5.98 -0.51
CA SER A 56 -4.71 -5.60 -1.61
C SER A 56 -3.26 -5.47 -1.16
N ASN A 57 -2.39 -5.39 -2.11
CA ASN A 57 -0.98 -5.11 -1.91
C ASN A 57 -0.44 -4.16 -2.99
N VAL A 58 0.80 -3.78 -2.83
CA VAL A 58 1.54 -2.91 -3.75
C VAL A 58 2.49 -3.77 -4.57
N VAL A 59 2.66 -3.40 -5.83
CA VAL A 59 3.54 -4.05 -6.81
C VAL A 59 4.31 -3.00 -7.60
N LEU A 60 5.32 -3.42 -8.35
CA LEU A 60 5.92 -2.61 -9.39
C LEU A 60 5.13 -2.82 -10.69
N ILE A 61 4.61 -1.74 -11.26
CA ILE A 61 3.97 -1.73 -12.58
C ILE A 61 4.92 -1.07 -13.57
N TYR A 62 5.09 -1.62 -14.77
CA TYR A 62 6.03 -1.11 -15.75
C TYR A 62 5.45 -1.03 -17.15
N ASN A 63 5.90 -0.02 -17.89
CA ASN A 63 5.55 0.26 -19.27
C ASN A 63 6.52 -0.50 -20.20
N LYS A 64 6.03 -1.55 -20.85
CA LYS A 64 6.84 -2.41 -21.74
C LYS A 64 7.41 -1.66 -22.92
N ASP A 65 6.65 -0.71 -23.49
CA ASP A 65 7.06 0.06 -24.66
C ASP A 65 8.29 0.93 -24.36
N LEU A 66 8.37 1.53 -23.16
CA LEU A 66 9.54 2.31 -22.74
C LEU A 66 10.77 1.43 -22.45
N PHE A 67 10.57 0.23 -21.93
CA PHE A 67 11.65 -0.76 -21.78
C PHE A 67 12.20 -1.17 -23.15
N ASP A 68 11.32 -1.47 -24.11
CA ASP A 68 11.71 -1.82 -25.48
C ASP A 68 12.45 -0.65 -26.17
N GLN A 69 11.97 0.57 -26.04
CA GLN A 69 12.61 1.78 -26.58
C GLN A 69 14.00 2.01 -25.96
N ALA A 70 14.16 1.72 -24.67
CA ALA A 70 15.45 1.83 -23.98
C ALA A 70 16.39 0.64 -24.29
N GLY A 71 15.90 -0.42 -24.93
CA GLY A 71 16.67 -1.60 -25.26
C GLY A 71 17.14 -2.38 -24.01
N ILE A 72 16.30 -2.46 -22.98
CA ILE A 72 16.59 -3.12 -21.71
C ILE A 72 15.60 -4.24 -21.45
N ASP A 73 16.05 -5.25 -20.70
CA ASP A 73 15.21 -6.37 -20.30
C ASP A 73 14.10 -5.92 -19.34
N TYR A 74 12.95 -6.60 -19.38
CA TYR A 74 11.86 -6.36 -18.46
C TYR A 74 12.23 -6.72 -17.02
N PRO A 75 11.59 -6.08 -16.02
CA PRO A 75 11.77 -6.42 -14.63
C PRO A 75 11.45 -7.88 -14.33
N THR A 76 12.08 -8.43 -13.30
CA THR A 76 11.76 -9.75 -12.73
C THR A 76 11.36 -9.63 -11.27
N ASP A 77 10.71 -10.67 -10.72
CA ASP A 77 10.32 -10.71 -9.31
C ASP A 77 11.52 -10.69 -8.34
N ASP A 78 12.75 -10.87 -8.83
CA ASP A 78 13.97 -10.87 -8.04
C ASP A 78 14.73 -9.54 -8.05
N TRP A 79 14.21 -8.54 -8.75
CA TRP A 79 14.83 -7.22 -8.81
C TRP A 79 15.00 -6.59 -7.43
N LYS A 80 16.11 -5.85 -7.31
CA LYS A 80 16.44 -5.01 -6.16
C LYS A 80 16.41 -3.53 -6.55
N TRP A 81 16.61 -2.67 -5.56
CA TRP A 81 16.68 -1.22 -5.77
C TRP A 81 17.64 -0.83 -6.88
N GLU A 82 18.81 -1.47 -6.91
CA GLU A 82 19.87 -1.18 -7.88
C GLU A 82 19.43 -1.52 -9.32
N ASP A 83 18.70 -2.61 -9.51
CA ASP A 83 18.18 -3.02 -10.82
C ASP A 83 17.13 -2.01 -11.31
N ALA A 84 16.21 -1.61 -10.44
CA ALA A 84 15.17 -0.64 -10.74
C ALA A 84 15.79 0.73 -11.07
N MET A 85 16.80 1.18 -10.33
CA MET A 85 17.48 2.44 -10.60
C MET A 85 18.26 2.41 -11.91
N ALA A 86 18.96 1.32 -12.21
CA ALA A 86 19.69 1.18 -13.47
C ALA A 86 18.74 1.23 -14.70
N ALA A 87 17.59 0.58 -14.61
CA ALA A 87 16.56 0.66 -15.64
C ALA A 87 15.96 2.07 -15.72
N ALA A 88 15.64 2.68 -14.57
CA ALA A 88 15.05 4.01 -14.49
C ALA A 88 15.93 5.07 -15.16
N GLU A 89 17.25 5.03 -14.94
CA GLU A 89 18.19 5.96 -15.56
C GLU A 89 18.24 5.80 -17.09
N LYS A 90 18.20 4.58 -17.60
CA LYS A 90 18.17 4.31 -19.04
C LYS A 90 16.87 4.81 -19.69
N ILE A 91 15.73 4.64 -19.03
CA ILE A 91 14.45 5.15 -19.49
C ILE A 91 14.44 6.68 -19.43
N ARG A 92 14.94 7.27 -18.33
CA ARG A 92 15.06 8.74 -18.19
C ARG A 92 15.85 9.38 -19.34
N ALA A 93 16.85 8.69 -19.85
CA ALA A 93 17.69 9.15 -20.96
C ALA A 93 16.97 9.17 -22.33
N LEU A 94 15.76 8.61 -22.45
CA LEU A 94 15.01 8.58 -23.69
C LEU A 94 14.48 9.97 -24.11
N GLY A 95 14.27 10.88 -23.15
CA GLY A 95 13.78 12.23 -23.47
C GLY A 95 13.53 13.09 -22.24
N ASP A 96 13.45 14.40 -22.44
CA ASP A 96 13.33 15.38 -21.34
C ASP A 96 12.03 15.24 -20.55
N ASN A 97 10.97 14.75 -21.18
CA ASN A 97 9.66 14.55 -20.58
C ASN A 97 9.37 13.07 -20.23
N ILE A 98 10.37 12.20 -20.31
CA ILE A 98 10.27 10.79 -19.94
C ILE A 98 10.93 10.57 -18.59
N PHE A 99 10.22 9.92 -17.68
CA PHE A 99 10.72 9.59 -16.36
C PHE A 99 10.83 8.08 -16.19
N GLY A 100 11.81 7.64 -15.41
CA GLY A 100 12.10 6.21 -15.28
C GLY A 100 11.31 5.53 -14.20
N TYR A 101 11.04 6.22 -13.08
CA TYR A 101 10.47 5.61 -11.91
C TYR A 101 9.64 6.61 -11.10
N TYR A 102 8.48 6.22 -10.65
CA TYR A 102 7.72 6.94 -9.64
C TYR A 102 7.55 6.06 -8.41
N HIS A 103 8.20 6.45 -7.33
CA HIS A 103 8.12 5.82 -6.02
C HIS A 103 7.68 6.88 -5.01
N PRO A 104 6.42 6.91 -4.58
CA PRO A 104 5.92 7.98 -3.73
C PRO A 104 6.74 8.16 -2.45
N ILE A 105 7.03 9.40 -2.07
CA ILE A 105 7.64 9.75 -0.79
C ILE A 105 6.52 10.14 0.17
N SER A 106 5.86 9.14 0.71
CA SER A 106 4.69 9.26 1.59
C SER A 106 4.86 8.38 2.82
N PHE A 107 4.01 8.57 3.81
CA PHE A 107 4.05 7.76 5.03
C PHE A 107 4.06 6.26 4.77
N ASN A 108 3.09 5.76 4.01
CA ASN A 108 2.97 4.33 3.75
C ASN A 108 4.15 3.79 2.96
N GLU A 109 4.59 4.50 1.92
CA GLU A 109 5.71 4.07 1.09
C GLU A 109 7.04 4.14 1.84
N PHE A 110 7.26 5.15 2.67
CA PHE A 110 8.45 5.23 3.51
C PHE A 110 8.47 4.12 4.56
N TYR A 111 7.36 3.90 5.27
CA TYR A 111 7.24 2.83 6.25
C TYR A 111 7.58 1.45 5.67
N LYS A 112 7.07 1.15 4.49
CA LYS A 112 7.37 -0.09 3.75
C LYS A 112 8.84 -0.13 3.30
N THR A 113 9.34 0.95 2.72
CA THR A 113 10.67 0.98 2.09
C THR A 113 11.78 0.86 3.14
N VAL A 114 11.60 1.40 4.35
CA VAL A 114 12.54 1.16 5.44
C VAL A 114 12.60 -0.32 5.84
N LYS A 115 11.49 -1.05 5.75
CA LYS A 115 11.50 -2.51 5.96
C LYS A 115 12.31 -3.25 4.89
N GLN A 116 12.29 -2.79 3.65
CA GLN A 116 13.13 -3.35 2.59
C GLN A 116 14.64 -3.21 2.88
N ASN A 117 15.03 -2.25 3.71
CA ASN A 117 16.41 -2.04 4.14
C ASN A 117 16.71 -2.54 5.58
N GLY A 118 15.82 -3.35 6.13
CA GLY A 118 15.98 -3.90 7.49
C GLY A 118 15.71 -2.89 8.61
N GLY A 119 15.20 -1.68 8.28
CA GLY A 119 14.85 -0.65 9.25
C GLY A 119 13.43 -0.80 9.80
N SER A 120 13.09 0.07 10.73
CA SER A 120 11.73 0.21 11.30
C SER A 120 11.55 1.61 11.85
N LEU A 121 10.29 2.07 11.92
CA LEU A 121 9.96 3.33 12.58
C LEU A 121 9.73 3.17 14.10
N PHE A 122 9.63 1.93 14.56
CA PHE A 122 9.42 1.55 15.95
C PHE A 122 10.33 0.40 16.33
N ASN A 123 10.58 0.24 17.62
CA ASN A 123 11.10 -1.00 18.16
C ASN A 123 10.04 -2.13 18.06
N ASP A 124 10.44 -3.37 18.31
CA ASP A 124 9.57 -4.55 18.13
C ASP A 124 8.31 -4.52 19.01
N ASP A 125 8.39 -3.90 20.16
CA ASP A 125 7.30 -3.81 21.13
C ASP A 125 6.39 -2.59 20.94
N PHE A 126 6.65 -1.73 19.94
CA PHE A 126 5.94 -0.47 19.71
C PHE A 126 5.93 0.47 20.92
N THR A 127 6.98 0.46 21.72
CA THR A 127 7.14 1.31 22.92
C THR A 127 8.05 2.51 22.69
N GLU A 128 8.85 2.47 21.63
CA GLU A 128 9.82 3.51 21.29
C GLU A 128 9.86 3.76 19.78
N PHE A 129 10.09 5.01 19.39
CA PHE A 129 10.36 5.38 18.01
C PHE A 129 11.82 5.12 17.64
N THR A 130 12.05 4.69 16.41
CA THR A 130 13.38 4.42 15.85
C THR A 130 13.54 5.07 14.47
N MET A 131 13.08 6.34 14.35
CA MET A 131 12.97 7.03 13.06
C MET A 131 14.32 7.34 12.43
N ASP A 132 15.31 7.73 13.22
CA ASP A 132 16.58 8.28 12.77
C ASP A 132 17.75 7.27 12.75
N THR A 133 17.44 5.99 12.60
CA THR A 133 18.47 4.95 12.45
C THR A 133 19.22 5.08 11.12
N PRO A 134 20.47 4.58 11.03
CA PRO A 134 21.24 4.62 9.78
C PRO A 134 20.51 4.01 8.58
N GLU A 135 19.82 2.88 8.77
CA GLU A 135 19.07 2.19 7.73
C GLU A 135 17.91 3.06 7.21
N ASN A 136 17.24 3.77 8.10
CA ASN A 136 16.14 4.66 7.74
C ASN A 136 16.64 5.92 7.02
N ILE A 137 17.79 6.47 7.46
CA ILE A 137 18.44 7.61 6.80
C ILE A 137 18.88 7.23 5.39
N GLU A 138 19.52 6.07 5.22
CA GLU A 138 19.89 5.55 3.90
C GLU A 138 18.67 5.36 2.99
N THR A 139 17.60 4.83 3.54
CA THR A 139 16.35 4.62 2.79
C THR A 139 15.74 5.93 2.32
N LEU A 140 15.61 6.93 3.19
CA LEU A 140 15.07 8.23 2.79
C LEU A 140 16.00 8.94 1.79
N GLN A 141 17.31 8.81 1.95
CA GLN A 141 18.28 9.32 0.99
C GLN A 141 18.09 8.69 -0.39
N TYR A 142 17.92 7.36 -0.46
CA TYR A 142 17.61 6.65 -1.71
C TYR A 142 16.34 7.18 -2.38
N MET A 143 15.27 7.37 -1.61
CA MET A 143 14.01 7.88 -2.14
C MET A 143 14.13 9.32 -2.65
N VAL A 144 14.80 10.19 -1.90
CA VAL A 144 15.01 11.60 -2.26
C VAL A 144 15.95 11.75 -3.45
N ASP A 145 16.98 10.93 -3.56
CA ASP A 145 17.95 10.95 -4.66
C ASP A 145 17.28 10.68 -6.02
N MET A 146 16.17 9.95 -6.06
CA MET A 146 15.41 9.73 -7.30
C MET A 146 14.90 11.04 -7.91
N GLN A 147 14.53 12.02 -7.09
CA GLN A 147 14.10 13.35 -7.54
C GLN A 147 15.26 14.33 -7.64
N GLN A 148 16.07 14.42 -6.58
CA GLN A 148 17.02 15.52 -6.38
C GLN A 148 18.36 15.28 -7.06
N LYS A 149 18.76 14.03 -7.29
CA LYS A 149 20.07 13.69 -7.83
C LYS A 149 20.01 13.11 -9.23
N THR A 150 19.27 12.03 -9.42
CA THR A 150 19.18 11.34 -10.71
C THR A 150 18.02 11.85 -11.56
N ASN A 151 17.05 12.46 -10.94
CA ASN A 151 15.80 12.94 -11.57
C ASN A 151 15.10 11.86 -12.41
N VAL A 152 15.23 10.60 -12.03
CA VAL A 152 14.44 9.50 -12.62
C VAL A 152 12.97 9.59 -12.22
N MET A 153 12.70 10.16 -11.05
CA MET A 153 11.37 10.55 -10.58
C MET A 153 11.18 12.06 -10.76
N PRO A 154 10.05 12.51 -11.30
CA PRO A 154 9.78 13.94 -11.48
C PRO A 154 9.65 14.65 -10.13
N THR A 155 10.08 15.91 -10.09
CA THR A 155 9.75 16.84 -9.00
C THR A 155 8.32 17.33 -9.13
N GLU A 156 7.77 17.93 -8.07
CA GLU A 156 6.43 18.55 -8.11
C GLU A 156 6.32 19.62 -9.23
N GLU A 157 7.38 20.40 -9.44
CA GLU A 157 7.43 21.38 -10.52
C GLU A 157 7.32 20.70 -11.90
N GLN A 158 8.05 19.60 -12.12
CA GLN A 158 8.00 18.84 -13.37
C GLN A 158 6.65 18.12 -13.55
N MET A 159 5.98 17.74 -12.48
CA MET A 159 4.62 17.18 -12.54
C MET A 159 3.59 18.22 -12.97
N ALA A 160 3.80 19.49 -12.68
CA ALA A 160 2.92 20.60 -13.09
C ALA A 160 1.43 20.36 -12.72
N GLY A 161 1.17 19.74 -11.59
CA GLY A 161 -0.17 19.41 -11.12
C GLY A 161 -0.75 18.10 -11.66
N MET A 162 -0.01 17.37 -12.47
CA MET A 162 -0.39 16.03 -12.95
C MET A 162 -0.26 15.01 -11.81
N GLY A 163 -1.18 14.05 -11.70
CA GLY A 163 -1.07 12.93 -10.81
C GLY A 163 -0.05 11.89 -11.30
N ASP A 164 0.43 11.05 -10.40
CA ASP A 164 1.35 9.96 -10.73
C ASP A 164 0.73 8.93 -11.68
N TRP A 165 -0.53 8.60 -11.49
CA TRP A 165 -1.28 7.72 -12.39
C TRP A 165 -1.45 8.34 -13.78
N ASP A 166 -1.83 9.63 -13.84
CA ASP A 166 -1.92 10.36 -15.11
C ASP A 166 -0.59 10.37 -15.87
N LEU A 167 0.53 10.50 -15.14
CA LEU A 167 1.86 10.44 -15.73
C LEU A 167 2.14 9.06 -16.35
N PHE A 168 1.79 7.98 -15.64
CA PHE A 168 1.94 6.62 -16.17
C PHE A 168 1.05 6.39 -17.39
N GLU A 169 -0.23 6.74 -17.31
CA GLU A 169 -1.20 6.61 -18.39
C GLU A 169 -0.82 7.43 -19.64
N SER A 170 -0.11 8.54 -19.46
CA SER A 170 0.41 9.33 -20.58
C SER A 170 1.52 8.66 -21.38
N GLY A 171 2.02 7.48 -20.94
CA GLY A 171 3.12 6.78 -21.59
C GLY A 171 4.51 7.36 -21.34
N ARG A 172 4.64 8.31 -20.41
CA ARG A 172 5.91 9.02 -20.11
C ARG A 172 6.63 8.52 -18.87
N LEU A 173 6.13 7.48 -18.22
CA LEU A 173 6.71 6.90 -17.02
C LEU A 173 7.03 5.42 -17.25
N GLY A 174 8.28 5.01 -16.97
CA GLY A 174 8.72 3.63 -17.17
C GLY A 174 8.20 2.66 -16.12
N MET A 175 8.22 3.07 -14.85
CA MET A 175 7.82 2.24 -13.71
C MET A 175 7.10 3.07 -12.66
N ILE A 176 6.13 2.45 -11.99
CA ILE A 176 5.44 3.03 -10.85
C ILE A 176 5.22 1.98 -9.77
N VAL A 177 5.46 2.36 -8.52
CA VAL A 177 5.06 1.58 -7.34
C VAL A 177 3.69 2.07 -6.92
N THR A 178 2.70 1.20 -7.05
CA THR A 178 1.32 1.47 -6.63
C THR A 178 0.58 0.16 -6.38
N GLY A 179 -0.65 0.26 -5.89
CA GLY A 179 -1.44 -0.92 -5.54
C GLY A 179 -2.19 -1.54 -6.70
N ILE A 180 -2.62 -2.79 -6.47
CA ILE A 180 -3.41 -3.55 -7.45
C ILE A 180 -4.75 -2.90 -7.80
N TRP A 181 -5.22 -1.95 -7.02
CA TRP A 181 -6.41 -1.15 -7.29
C TRP A 181 -6.26 -0.22 -8.50
N ALA A 182 -5.04 0.01 -9.01
CA ALA A 182 -4.80 0.75 -10.24
C ALA A 182 -5.12 -0.05 -11.52
N PHE A 183 -5.20 -1.38 -11.46
CA PHE A 183 -5.33 -2.23 -12.64
C PHE A 183 -6.54 -1.91 -13.52
N PRO A 184 -7.77 -1.67 -12.98
CA PRO A 184 -8.91 -1.32 -13.82
C PRO A 184 -8.70 -0.03 -14.60
N GLU A 185 -8.12 0.98 -13.96
CA GLU A 185 -7.87 2.29 -14.57
C GLU A 185 -6.82 2.19 -15.67
N TYR A 186 -5.70 1.55 -15.40
CA TYR A 186 -4.65 1.32 -16.40
C TYR A 186 -5.11 0.44 -17.57
N THR A 187 -5.97 -0.55 -17.30
CA THR A 187 -6.58 -1.37 -18.34
C THR A 187 -7.43 -0.53 -19.29
N SER A 188 -8.10 0.50 -18.77
CA SER A 188 -8.99 1.37 -19.55
C SER A 188 -8.27 2.50 -20.26
N ASN A 189 -7.19 3.04 -19.67
CA ASN A 189 -6.61 4.31 -20.07
C ASN A 189 -5.23 4.20 -20.74
N CYS A 190 -4.48 3.12 -20.50
CA CYS A 190 -3.16 2.96 -21.12
C CYS A 190 -3.28 2.46 -22.57
N ASP A 191 -2.68 3.19 -23.50
CA ASP A 191 -2.59 2.83 -24.93
C ASP A 191 -1.32 2.03 -25.26
N PHE A 192 -0.60 1.53 -24.25
CA PHE A 192 0.64 0.77 -24.37
C PHE A 192 0.55 -0.53 -23.54
N ASP A 193 1.43 -1.46 -23.83
CA ASP A 193 1.53 -2.72 -23.07
C ASP A 193 2.23 -2.49 -21.74
N TRP A 194 1.62 -3.02 -20.67
CA TRP A 194 2.15 -2.95 -19.32
C TRP A 194 1.99 -4.29 -18.58
N ASP A 195 2.84 -4.49 -17.60
CA ASP A 195 2.79 -5.68 -16.74
C ASP A 195 3.31 -5.33 -15.35
N ILE A 196 3.37 -6.32 -14.47
CA ILE A 196 3.77 -6.18 -13.09
C ILE A 196 4.84 -7.19 -12.68
N VAL A 197 5.60 -6.84 -11.65
CA VAL A 197 6.45 -7.75 -10.87
C VAL A 197 6.32 -7.44 -9.39
N VAL A 198 6.80 -8.36 -8.55
CA VAL A 198 7.00 -8.12 -7.12
C VAL A 198 7.83 -6.84 -6.94
N GLU A 199 7.42 -5.98 -6.01
CA GLU A 199 8.15 -4.74 -5.75
C GLU A 199 9.62 -5.02 -5.39
N PRO A 200 10.58 -4.31 -6.00
CA PRO A 200 11.99 -4.48 -5.70
C PRO A 200 12.31 -4.18 -4.23
N GLY A 201 12.99 -5.10 -3.57
CA GLY A 201 13.53 -4.90 -2.23
C GLY A 201 14.98 -4.47 -2.25
N HIS A 202 15.64 -4.46 -1.08
CA HIS A 202 17.07 -4.19 -0.94
C HIS A 202 17.76 -5.31 -0.15
N THR A 203 17.85 -5.20 1.18
CA THR A 203 18.34 -6.30 2.01
C THR A 203 17.31 -7.42 2.16
N GLN A 204 16.05 -7.08 2.01
CA GLN A 204 14.92 -8.00 1.98
C GLN A 204 13.78 -7.44 1.14
N LYS A 205 12.79 -8.26 0.84
CA LYS A 205 11.54 -7.84 0.20
C LYS A 205 10.54 -7.37 1.26
N ALA A 206 9.76 -6.36 0.92
CA ALA A 206 8.60 -5.93 1.69
C ALA A 206 7.64 -5.19 0.77
N THR A 207 6.35 -5.41 0.96
CA THR A 207 5.28 -4.66 0.31
C THR A 207 4.13 -4.43 1.28
N HIS A 208 3.29 -3.43 1.00
CA HIS A 208 2.15 -3.15 1.86
C HIS A 208 1.01 -4.13 1.69
N PHE A 209 0.40 -4.43 2.83
CA PHE A 209 -0.94 -4.98 2.93
C PHE A 209 -1.93 -3.85 3.23
N PHE A 210 -3.01 -3.81 2.47
CA PHE A 210 -4.16 -2.96 2.75
C PHE A 210 -5.43 -3.80 2.75
N SER A 211 -6.40 -3.42 3.57
CA SER A 211 -7.71 -4.04 3.59
C SER A 211 -8.77 -2.99 3.87
N ASN A 212 -9.82 -3.05 3.10
CA ASN A 212 -11.04 -2.28 3.32
C ASN A 212 -12.10 -3.19 3.92
N GLY A 213 -12.97 -2.63 4.72
CA GLY A 213 -14.03 -3.38 5.37
C GLY A 213 -15.21 -2.52 5.78
N TYR A 214 -16.14 -3.15 6.42
CA TYR A 214 -17.33 -2.50 6.95
C TYR A 214 -17.39 -2.66 8.46
N ALA A 215 -17.64 -1.56 9.15
CA ALA A 215 -17.90 -1.53 10.57
C ALA A 215 -19.28 -0.96 10.86
N VAL A 216 -19.82 -1.31 12.01
CA VAL A 216 -21.14 -0.83 12.49
C VAL A 216 -20.90 0.20 13.60
N SER A 217 -21.60 1.32 13.52
CA SER A 217 -21.57 2.33 14.57
C SER A 217 -22.10 1.74 15.88
N LYS A 218 -21.47 2.09 17.01
CA LYS A 218 -21.92 1.69 18.35
C LYS A 218 -23.39 2.06 18.63
N ASP A 219 -23.82 3.19 18.07
CA ASP A 219 -25.17 3.73 18.30
C ASP A 219 -26.21 3.24 17.28
N SER A 220 -25.85 2.26 16.44
CA SER A 220 -26.77 1.71 15.43
C SER A 220 -27.97 1.06 16.09
N GLN A 221 -29.16 1.43 15.63
CA GLN A 221 -30.44 0.83 16.06
C GLN A 221 -30.83 -0.38 15.21
N VAL A 222 -30.06 -0.69 14.17
CA VAL A 222 -30.27 -1.76 13.20
C VAL A 222 -29.01 -2.59 13.00
N ALA A 223 -28.33 -2.89 14.10
CA ALA A 223 -27.02 -3.56 14.06
C ALA A 223 -27.09 -4.97 13.47
N ASP A 224 -28.12 -5.76 13.82
CA ASP A 224 -28.31 -7.12 13.33
C ASP A 224 -28.49 -7.12 11.80
N GLU A 225 -29.31 -6.22 11.27
CA GLU A 225 -29.55 -6.08 9.83
C GLU A 225 -28.29 -5.56 9.12
N ALA A 226 -27.57 -4.62 9.74
CA ALA A 226 -26.33 -4.11 9.20
C ALA A 226 -25.27 -5.22 9.08
N VAL A 227 -25.11 -6.07 10.10
CA VAL A 227 -24.18 -7.19 10.05
C VAL A 227 -24.55 -8.20 8.98
N LYS A 228 -25.84 -8.56 8.86
CA LYS A 228 -26.32 -9.42 7.77
C LYS A 228 -25.99 -8.85 6.38
N PHE A 229 -26.20 -7.56 6.20
CA PHE A 229 -25.90 -6.89 4.94
C PHE A 229 -24.40 -6.91 4.62
N ILE A 230 -23.56 -6.48 5.56
CA ILE A 230 -22.10 -6.39 5.31
C ILE A 230 -21.46 -7.77 5.13
N THR A 231 -21.91 -8.79 5.84
CA THR A 231 -21.44 -10.16 5.66
C THR A 231 -21.92 -10.74 4.33
N TYR A 232 -23.13 -10.44 3.90
CA TYR A 232 -23.64 -10.85 2.58
C TYR A 232 -22.76 -10.25 1.45
N ILE A 233 -22.58 -8.94 1.42
CA ILE A 233 -21.85 -8.30 0.32
C ILE A 233 -20.36 -8.65 0.31
N SER A 234 -19.78 -9.00 1.45
CA SER A 234 -18.36 -9.37 1.55
C SER A 234 -18.07 -10.84 1.26
N SER A 235 -19.04 -11.73 1.42
CA SER A 235 -18.83 -13.18 1.32
C SER A 235 -19.70 -13.90 0.30
N ASN A 236 -20.79 -13.30 -0.16
CA ASN A 236 -21.65 -13.93 -1.15
C ASN A 236 -20.91 -14.10 -2.49
N ARG A 237 -21.01 -15.31 -3.07
CA ARG A 237 -20.30 -15.65 -4.30
C ARG A 237 -20.68 -14.74 -5.48
N GLU A 238 -21.95 -14.39 -5.62
CA GLU A 238 -22.41 -13.50 -6.70
C GLU A 238 -21.83 -12.09 -6.54
N ALA A 239 -21.86 -11.54 -5.33
CA ALA A 239 -21.24 -10.24 -5.03
C ALA A 239 -19.72 -10.26 -5.29
N THR A 240 -19.05 -11.34 -4.92
CA THR A 240 -17.61 -11.54 -5.17
C THR A 240 -17.32 -11.63 -6.67
N GLN A 241 -18.16 -12.34 -7.44
CA GLN A 241 -18.01 -12.44 -8.89
C GLN A 241 -18.17 -11.09 -9.59
N ILE A 242 -19.16 -10.30 -9.18
CA ILE A 242 -19.39 -8.96 -9.73
C ILE A 242 -18.16 -8.07 -9.51
N ARG A 243 -17.54 -8.13 -8.33
CA ARG A 243 -16.30 -7.38 -8.04
C ARG A 243 -15.11 -7.85 -8.84
N LEU A 244 -14.97 -9.16 -8.98
CA LEU A 244 -13.93 -9.75 -9.82
C LEU A 244 -14.07 -9.27 -11.27
N ASP A 245 -15.30 -9.30 -11.80
CA ASP A 245 -15.59 -8.89 -13.19
C ASP A 245 -15.32 -7.39 -13.41
N ALA A 246 -15.59 -6.57 -12.39
CA ALA A 246 -15.23 -5.15 -12.39
C ALA A 246 -13.72 -4.87 -12.24
N GLY A 247 -12.90 -5.89 -12.04
CA GLY A 247 -11.45 -5.72 -11.85
C GLY A 247 -11.07 -5.22 -10.47
N TRP A 248 -11.91 -5.42 -9.47
CA TRP A 248 -11.67 -4.99 -8.09
C TRP A 248 -10.42 -5.64 -7.49
N GLU A 249 -10.08 -5.24 -6.27
CA GLU A 249 -8.99 -5.82 -5.47
C GLU A 249 -9.25 -7.31 -5.14
N LEU A 250 -8.37 -7.94 -4.38
CA LEU A 250 -8.56 -9.32 -3.98
C LEU A 250 -9.80 -9.48 -3.09
N PRO A 251 -10.64 -10.48 -3.36
CA PRO A 251 -11.79 -10.76 -2.50
C PRO A 251 -11.31 -11.25 -1.12
N PRO A 252 -12.03 -10.92 -0.04
CA PRO A 252 -11.61 -11.33 1.30
C PRO A 252 -11.89 -12.81 1.59
N VAL A 253 -12.67 -13.49 0.75
CA VAL A 253 -13.03 -14.89 0.91
C VAL A 253 -12.02 -15.81 0.23
N GLN A 254 -11.78 -16.98 0.84
CA GLN A 254 -10.91 -18.02 0.32
C GLN A 254 -11.66 -18.93 -0.66
N ASP A 255 -11.92 -18.44 -1.86
CA ASP A 255 -12.59 -19.17 -2.95
C ASP A 255 -11.56 -19.46 -4.06
N GLU A 256 -11.17 -20.73 -4.19
CA GLU A 256 -10.13 -21.16 -5.15
C GLU A 256 -10.49 -20.85 -6.61
N ASP A 257 -11.77 -20.96 -6.97
CA ASP A 257 -12.25 -20.69 -8.34
C ASP A 257 -12.16 -19.18 -8.63
N ILE A 258 -12.59 -18.33 -7.69
CA ILE A 258 -12.44 -16.87 -7.81
C ILE A 258 -10.98 -16.46 -7.92
N ILE A 259 -10.11 -17.06 -7.12
CA ILE A 259 -8.67 -16.78 -7.16
C ILE A 259 -8.08 -17.21 -8.52
N ALA A 260 -8.46 -18.39 -9.03
CA ALA A 260 -8.03 -18.85 -10.35
C ALA A 260 -8.48 -17.89 -11.46
N GLN A 261 -9.74 -17.45 -11.45
CA GLN A 261 -10.26 -16.47 -12.40
C GLN A 261 -9.50 -15.12 -12.30
N TYR A 262 -9.14 -14.67 -11.09
CA TYR A 262 -8.35 -13.46 -10.90
C TYR A 262 -6.98 -13.58 -11.58
N LYS A 263 -6.30 -14.71 -11.42
CA LYS A 263 -4.98 -14.96 -12.00
C LYS A 263 -4.99 -15.00 -13.53
N GLU A 264 -6.09 -15.39 -14.14
CA GLU A 264 -6.24 -15.47 -15.59
C GLU A 264 -6.57 -14.13 -16.27
N LYS A 265 -6.97 -13.13 -15.51
CA LYS A 265 -7.29 -11.80 -16.07
C LYS A 265 -6.07 -11.09 -16.60
N THR A 266 -6.21 -10.46 -17.78
CA THR A 266 -5.16 -9.65 -18.43
C THR A 266 -5.73 -8.34 -18.97
N PRO A 267 -4.97 -7.24 -19.01
CA PRO A 267 -3.72 -7.02 -18.30
C PRO A 267 -3.93 -6.93 -16.78
N PRO A 268 -2.89 -7.03 -15.96
CA PRO A 268 -1.54 -7.48 -16.29
C PRO A 268 -1.47 -8.99 -16.51
N ALA A 269 -0.48 -9.46 -17.29
CA ALA A 269 -0.30 -10.88 -17.54
C ALA A 269 0.30 -11.62 -16.32
N ASN A 270 1.22 -10.98 -15.58
CA ASN A 270 1.90 -11.58 -14.44
C ASN A 270 1.13 -11.35 -13.11
N ARG A 271 -0.18 -11.66 -13.07
CA ARG A 271 -0.94 -11.54 -11.80
C ARG A 271 -0.45 -12.47 -10.69
N GLU A 272 0.35 -13.48 -11.02
CA GLU A 272 1.02 -14.32 -10.01
C GLU A 272 1.92 -13.50 -9.07
N ALA A 273 2.49 -12.38 -9.54
CA ALA A 273 3.28 -11.48 -8.70
C ALA A 273 2.48 -10.90 -7.52
N VAL A 274 1.16 -10.70 -7.65
CA VAL A 274 0.28 -10.28 -6.56
C VAL A 274 0.32 -11.31 -5.43
N PHE A 275 0.22 -12.59 -5.76
CA PHE A 275 0.22 -13.68 -4.77
C PHE A 275 1.60 -13.95 -4.19
N LYS A 276 2.67 -13.89 -4.99
CA LYS A 276 4.05 -13.95 -4.48
C LYS A 276 4.35 -12.83 -3.50
N SER A 277 3.79 -11.64 -3.71
CA SER A 277 3.94 -10.50 -2.82
C SER A 277 3.32 -10.72 -1.44
N LEU A 278 2.36 -11.64 -1.30
CA LEU A 278 1.73 -11.96 -0.01
C LEU A 278 2.71 -12.58 1.01
N ASP A 279 3.83 -13.13 0.56
CA ASP A 279 4.89 -13.66 1.43
C ASP A 279 5.74 -12.55 2.09
N TYR A 280 5.61 -11.31 1.65
CA TYR A 280 6.46 -10.17 2.04
C TYR A 280 5.67 -9.00 2.63
N LEU A 281 4.45 -9.24 3.10
CA LEU A 281 3.56 -8.18 3.54
C LEU A 281 4.05 -7.49 4.82
N VAL A 282 3.95 -6.18 4.81
CA VAL A 282 4.04 -5.33 6.00
C VAL A 282 2.75 -4.54 6.15
N THR A 283 2.37 -4.27 7.38
CA THR A 283 1.20 -3.44 7.68
C THR A 283 1.67 -2.09 8.21
N PRO A 284 0.95 -1.00 7.93
CA PRO A 284 1.17 0.25 8.64
C PRO A 284 1.08 0.03 10.16
N PRO A 285 1.81 0.80 10.97
CA PRO A 285 1.71 0.69 12.41
C PRO A 285 0.28 1.03 12.86
N VAL A 286 -0.28 0.19 13.72
CA VAL A 286 -1.62 0.41 14.28
C VAL A 286 -1.46 0.95 15.70
N ILE A 287 -1.63 2.27 15.84
CA ILE A 287 -1.56 2.98 17.12
C ILE A 287 -2.77 3.90 17.28
N THR A 288 -3.11 4.24 18.50
CA THR A 288 -4.29 5.11 18.81
C THR A 288 -4.19 6.47 18.13
N GLN A 289 -3.00 7.08 18.07
CA GLN A 289 -2.73 8.37 17.44
C GLN A 289 -2.22 8.22 15.99
N TYR A 290 -2.77 7.28 15.22
CA TYR A 290 -2.32 7.01 13.86
C TYR A 290 -2.37 8.24 12.94
N ALA A 291 -3.46 9.00 12.96
CA ALA A 291 -3.61 10.17 12.10
C ALA A 291 -2.54 11.24 12.40
N GLU A 292 -2.24 11.47 13.68
CA GLU A 292 -1.20 12.40 14.11
C GLU A 292 0.19 11.93 13.70
N LEU A 293 0.47 10.63 13.83
CA LEU A 293 1.71 10.02 13.34
C LEU A 293 1.86 10.23 11.83
N GLN A 294 0.82 9.95 11.07
CA GLN A 294 0.82 10.11 9.62
C GLN A 294 1.09 11.55 9.20
N ASP A 295 0.49 12.51 9.88
CA ASP A 295 0.70 13.95 9.61
C ASP A 295 2.13 14.39 9.92
N ILE A 296 2.68 14.00 11.08
CA ILE A 296 4.06 14.34 11.46
C ILE A 296 5.05 13.75 10.45
N VAL A 297 4.95 12.46 10.19
CA VAL A 297 5.85 11.78 9.26
C VAL A 297 5.73 12.40 7.86
N GLY A 298 4.52 12.62 7.37
CA GLY A 298 4.27 13.22 6.06
C GLY A 298 4.90 14.59 5.88
N GLN A 299 4.84 15.46 6.90
CA GLN A 299 5.44 16.79 6.86
C GLN A 299 6.96 16.75 6.74
N HIS A 300 7.63 15.90 7.53
CA HIS A 300 9.09 15.76 7.49
C HIS A 300 9.57 15.10 6.19
N LEU A 301 8.83 14.11 5.68
CA LEU A 301 9.11 13.51 4.38
C LEU A 301 9.00 14.53 3.24
N SER A 302 7.97 15.36 3.27
CA SER A 302 7.77 16.43 2.27
C SER A 302 8.90 17.45 2.29
N ALA A 303 9.38 17.84 3.46
CA ALA A 303 10.52 18.74 3.60
C ALA A 303 11.82 18.16 3.02
N ALA A 304 12.07 16.87 3.25
CA ALA A 304 13.22 16.18 2.66
C ALA A 304 13.08 16.05 1.13
N ALA A 305 11.90 15.67 0.64
CA ALA A 305 11.62 15.56 -0.80
C ALA A 305 11.79 16.90 -1.53
N ALA A 306 11.37 18.01 -0.91
CA ALA A 306 11.57 19.35 -1.44
C ALA A 306 13.03 19.85 -1.37
N GLY A 307 13.93 19.11 -0.70
CA GLY A 307 15.34 19.50 -0.52
C GLY A 307 15.55 20.66 0.47
N THR A 308 14.55 21.00 1.28
CA THR A 308 14.66 22.08 2.28
C THR A 308 15.45 21.67 3.50
N VAL A 309 15.49 20.37 3.80
CA VAL A 309 16.32 19.74 4.84
C VAL A 309 16.93 18.46 4.29
N THR A 310 18.05 18.03 4.88
CA THR A 310 18.63 16.73 4.52
C THR A 310 17.78 15.58 5.04
N PRO A 311 17.81 14.40 4.41
CA PRO A 311 17.12 13.21 4.94
C PRO A 311 17.46 12.89 6.39
N GLU A 312 18.74 13.00 6.76
CA GLU A 312 19.19 12.80 8.15
C GLU A 312 18.54 13.79 9.12
N GLN A 313 18.52 15.08 8.77
CA GLN A 313 17.89 16.10 9.63
C GLN A 313 16.38 15.91 9.71
N ALA A 314 15.73 15.58 8.57
CA ALA A 314 14.30 15.31 8.56
C ALA A 314 13.91 14.17 9.52
N LEU A 315 14.67 13.09 9.53
CA LEU A 315 14.39 11.95 10.42
C LEU A 315 14.70 12.23 11.89
N LYS A 316 15.74 13.02 12.19
CA LYS A 316 16.01 13.48 13.56
C LYS A 316 14.88 14.38 14.10
N ASP A 317 14.42 15.31 13.27
CA ASP A 317 13.31 16.19 13.65
C ASP A 317 12.00 15.39 13.79
N MET A 318 11.76 14.42 12.91
CA MET A 318 10.63 13.49 12.97
C MET A 318 10.64 12.68 14.28
N GLN A 319 11.79 12.09 14.64
CA GLN A 319 11.97 11.36 15.89
C GLN A 319 11.60 12.24 17.10
N ALA A 320 12.18 13.42 17.18
CA ALA A 320 11.95 14.35 18.28
C ALA A 320 10.48 14.79 18.38
N GLU A 321 9.84 15.07 17.26
CA GLU A 321 8.44 15.50 17.25
C GLU A 321 7.49 14.37 17.61
N CYS A 322 7.72 13.15 17.12
CA CYS A 322 6.93 11.97 17.49
C CYS A 322 7.05 11.66 19.00
N GLU A 323 8.25 11.69 19.56
CA GLU A 323 8.47 11.48 21.01
C GLU A 323 7.76 12.53 21.87
N GLN A 324 7.65 13.77 21.38
CA GLN A 324 7.00 14.85 22.09
C GLN A 324 5.46 14.76 22.05
N LYS A 325 4.90 14.34 20.90
CA LYS A 325 3.46 14.49 20.62
C LYS A 325 2.68 13.18 20.71
N ILE A 326 3.32 12.05 20.57
CA ILE A 326 2.65 10.74 20.51
C ILE A 326 2.97 9.94 21.75
N ASP A 327 1.93 9.44 22.39
CA ASP A 327 2.01 8.58 23.55
C ASP A 327 1.74 7.12 23.15
N LEU A 328 2.80 6.33 23.07
CA LEU A 328 2.73 4.90 22.68
C LEU A 328 2.17 4.01 23.80
N THR A 329 1.89 4.55 24.99
CA THR A 329 1.32 3.78 26.11
C THR A 329 -0.20 3.73 26.10
N LYS A 330 -0.84 4.44 25.20
CA LYS A 330 -2.30 4.54 25.00
C LYS A 330 -2.69 3.73 23.75
#